data_9ec555f48fcc9752a29d642ca40784b2
#
_entry.id   9ec555f48fcc9752a29d642ca40784b2
#
_cell.length_a   1.000
_cell.length_b   1.000
_cell.length_c   1.000
_cell.angle_alpha   90.00
_cell.angle_beta   90.00
_cell.angle_gamma   90.00
#
_symmetry.space_group_name_H-M   'P 1'
#
loop_
_entity.id
_entity.type
_entity.pdbx_description
1 polymer ?
#
loop_
_entity_poly.entity_id
_entity_poly.type
_entity_poly.pdbx_seq_one_letter_code
_entity_poly.pdbx_strand_id
1 'polypeptide(L)'
;MPLEPETRQKIQLFLALAVLLAAARTAYILYERHAAATEPAAKAAPPLNPDYYVTPKKFYAIDLKSAKELAHQTVWVKEGYRIYYFPYDAATHHANFTHPAGTFLPLQKLEVKDVILDKAPDTGSQKQLMATFDQDAKLFAFQIGTVEASDYKVYADGILFLEDPHDLYKHWPPEIWDAISHHEVKPGTSRMQVIFSVGVGLAQSAYDQNNLRYPNGGNPLLVTYDDNRKVTSVKPAPPEEQSSK
;
A
#
# COMPACT_ATOMS: atom_id res chain seq x y z
N MET A 1 22.70 79.78 -18.77
CA MET A 1 24.10 79.71 -18.20
C MET A 1 24.76 78.52 -18.81
N PRO A 2 25.86 78.62 -19.55
CA PRO A 2 26.57 77.44 -20.03
C PRO A 2 27.31 76.80 -18.82
N LEU A 3 27.17 75.48 -18.73
CA LEU A 3 27.87 74.69 -17.69
C LEU A 3 29.37 74.84 -17.86
N GLU A 4 30.11 75.01 -16.76
CA GLU A 4 31.56 75.03 -16.76
C GLU A 4 32.14 73.76 -17.39
N PRO A 5 33.23 73.87 -18.16
CA PRO A 5 33.78 72.74 -18.91
C PRO A 5 34.10 71.50 -18.05
N GLU A 6 34.56 71.67 -16.83
CA GLU A 6 34.81 70.60 -15.86
C GLU A 6 33.55 69.86 -15.46
N THR A 7 32.43 70.55 -15.24
CA THR A 7 31.17 69.99 -14.87
C THR A 7 30.56 69.17 -16.02
N ARG A 8 30.70 69.61 -17.26
CA ARG A 8 30.31 68.97 -18.45
C ARG A 8 31.07 67.63 -18.67
N GLN A 9 32.35 67.62 -18.41
CA GLN A 9 33.23 66.48 -18.52
C GLN A 9 32.85 65.38 -17.47
N LYS A 10 32.58 65.78 -16.23
CA LYS A 10 32.13 64.89 -15.15
C LYS A 10 30.78 64.27 -15.46
N ILE A 11 29.83 65.02 -16.01
CA ILE A 11 28.51 64.50 -16.44
C ILE A 11 28.66 63.51 -17.59
N GLN A 12 29.52 63.80 -18.57
CA GLN A 12 29.77 62.87 -19.67
C GLN A 12 30.41 61.55 -19.22
N LEU A 13 31.33 61.62 -18.26
CA LEU A 13 31.97 60.44 -17.68
C LEU A 13 30.98 59.59 -16.88
N PHE A 14 30.11 60.25 -16.11
CA PHE A 14 29.04 59.56 -15.39
C PHE A 14 28.01 58.89 -16.31
N LEU A 15 27.60 59.58 -17.38
CA LEU A 15 26.72 59.00 -18.40
C LEU A 15 27.35 57.79 -19.10
N ALA A 16 28.65 57.92 -19.48
CA ALA A 16 29.37 56.82 -20.10
C ALA A 16 29.43 55.58 -19.16
N LEU A 17 29.72 55.81 -17.86
CA LEU A 17 29.75 54.74 -16.87
C LEU A 17 28.35 54.10 -16.68
N ALA A 18 27.30 54.90 -16.64
CA ALA A 18 25.93 54.40 -16.53
C ALA A 18 25.50 53.54 -17.73
N VAL A 19 25.88 53.95 -18.95
CA VAL A 19 25.64 53.17 -20.18
C VAL A 19 26.42 51.85 -20.16
N LEU A 20 27.69 51.85 -19.72
CA LEU A 20 28.49 50.64 -19.56
C LEU A 20 27.87 49.67 -18.56
N LEU A 21 27.42 50.14 -17.41
CA LEU A 21 26.77 49.31 -16.41
C LEU A 21 25.45 48.72 -16.93
N ALA A 22 24.66 49.53 -17.64
CA ALA A 22 23.41 49.04 -18.27
C ALA A 22 23.68 47.97 -19.34
N ALA A 23 24.71 48.19 -20.17
CA ALA A 23 25.11 47.19 -21.21
C ALA A 23 25.61 45.90 -20.57
N ALA A 24 26.44 45.97 -19.51
CA ALA A 24 26.93 44.81 -18.78
C ALA A 24 25.78 44.02 -18.15
N ARG A 25 24.80 44.71 -17.55
CA ARG A 25 23.62 44.07 -16.97
C ARG A 25 22.75 43.38 -18.01
N THR A 26 22.56 44.00 -19.16
CA THR A 26 21.82 43.44 -20.28
C THR A 26 22.48 42.19 -20.83
N ALA A 27 23.82 42.26 -21.03
CA ALA A 27 24.61 41.12 -21.45
C ALA A 27 24.52 39.93 -20.47
N TYR A 28 24.59 40.25 -19.16
CA TYR A 28 24.42 39.22 -18.12
C TYR A 28 23.06 38.56 -18.15
N ILE A 29 21.98 39.33 -18.28
CA ILE A 29 20.60 38.78 -18.37
C ILE A 29 20.43 37.90 -19.63
N LEU A 30 21.00 38.36 -20.76
CA LEU A 30 20.97 37.57 -21.99
C LEU A 30 21.76 36.26 -21.88
N TYR A 31 22.91 36.30 -21.22
CA TYR A 31 23.71 35.12 -20.93
C TYR A 31 22.95 34.12 -20.03
N GLU A 32 22.34 34.57 -18.92
CA GLU A 32 21.52 33.69 -18.05
C GLU A 32 20.34 33.07 -18.81
N ARG A 33 19.66 33.87 -19.63
CA ARG A 33 18.54 33.35 -20.45
C ARG A 33 19.01 32.33 -21.49
N HIS A 34 20.16 32.54 -22.06
CA HIS A 34 20.74 31.60 -23.04
C HIS A 34 21.24 30.34 -22.35
N ALA A 35 21.86 30.44 -21.19
CA ALA A 35 22.27 29.31 -20.37
C ALA A 35 21.07 28.47 -19.92
N ALA A 36 20.00 29.12 -19.44
CA ALA A 36 18.76 28.44 -19.05
C ALA A 36 18.05 27.76 -20.25
N ALA A 37 18.14 28.34 -21.46
CA ALA A 37 17.56 27.74 -22.66
C ALA A 37 18.39 26.57 -23.22
N THR A 38 19.68 26.48 -22.85
CA THR A 38 20.58 25.38 -23.24
C THR A 38 20.67 24.28 -22.18
N GLU A 39 20.09 24.46 -20.98
CA GLU A 39 19.92 23.35 -20.06
C GLU A 39 19.06 22.27 -20.73
N PRO A 40 19.53 21.00 -20.77
CA PRO A 40 18.72 19.92 -21.30
C PRO A 40 17.39 19.92 -20.56
N ALA A 41 16.29 19.98 -21.32
CA ALA A 41 14.93 19.97 -20.78
C ALA A 41 14.89 18.94 -19.63
N ALA A 42 14.56 19.39 -18.41
CA ALA A 42 14.48 18.50 -17.25
C ALA A 42 13.72 17.26 -17.68
N LYS A 43 14.35 16.08 -17.56
CA LYS A 43 13.73 14.81 -17.93
C LYS A 43 12.32 14.83 -17.34
N ALA A 44 11.31 14.75 -18.23
CA ALA A 44 9.93 14.70 -17.79
C ALA A 44 9.84 13.69 -16.63
N ALA A 45 9.30 14.13 -15.49
CA ALA A 45 9.14 13.25 -14.35
C ALA A 45 8.45 11.96 -14.84
N PRO A 46 8.96 10.77 -14.47
CA PRO A 46 8.32 9.53 -14.88
C PRO A 46 6.85 9.58 -14.50
N PRO A 47 5.94 9.07 -15.35
CA PRO A 47 4.53 9.06 -15.04
C PRO A 47 4.33 8.38 -13.68
N LEU A 48 3.49 8.97 -12.84
CA LEU A 48 3.17 8.40 -11.54
C LEU A 48 2.56 7.01 -11.73
N ASN A 49 2.95 6.07 -10.86
CA ASN A 49 2.40 4.73 -10.89
C ASN A 49 0.87 4.79 -10.72
N PRO A 50 0.09 4.21 -11.65
CA PRO A 50 -1.37 4.18 -11.56
C PRO A 50 -1.92 3.60 -10.24
N ASP A 51 -1.18 2.70 -9.58
CA ASP A 51 -1.56 2.12 -8.30
C ASP A 51 -1.77 3.18 -7.20
N TYR A 52 -1.11 4.35 -7.29
CA TYR A 52 -1.28 5.44 -6.33
C TYR A 52 -2.65 6.14 -6.42
N TYR A 53 -3.37 5.96 -7.52
CA TYR A 53 -4.70 6.54 -7.70
C TYR A 53 -5.83 5.59 -7.34
N VAL A 54 -5.50 4.33 -7.01
CA VAL A 54 -6.50 3.36 -6.58
C VAL A 54 -6.95 3.69 -5.16
N THR A 55 -8.25 3.97 -5.02
CA THR A 55 -8.87 4.31 -3.74
C THR A 55 -9.94 3.28 -3.41
N PRO A 56 -9.61 2.21 -2.68
CA PRO A 56 -10.59 1.20 -2.29
C PRO A 56 -11.68 1.79 -1.39
N LYS A 57 -12.89 1.27 -1.52
CA LYS A 57 -14.02 1.63 -0.65
C LYS A 57 -13.66 1.38 0.82
N LYS A 58 -14.04 2.33 1.66
CA LYS A 58 -13.86 2.23 3.12
C LYS A 58 -15.14 1.76 3.78
N PHE A 59 -14.99 1.13 4.94
CA PHE A 59 -16.07 0.66 5.77
C PHE A 59 -15.98 1.29 7.16
N TYR A 60 -17.06 1.94 7.56
CA TYR A 60 -17.15 2.56 8.88
C TYR A 60 -18.35 1.97 9.63
N ALA A 61 -18.11 1.47 10.82
CA ALA A 61 -19.18 1.03 11.69
C ALA A 61 -18.91 1.53 13.11
N ILE A 62 -19.94 2.09 13.73
CA ILE A 62 -19.89 2.68 15.07
C ILE A 62 -20.68 1.84 16.08
N ASP A 63 -21.44 0.87 15.60
CA ASP A 63 -22.24 -0.06 16.39
C ASP A 63 -22.41 -1.40 15.65
N LEU A 64 -23.02 -2.38 16.30
CA LEU A 64 -23.26 -3.68 15.70
C LEU A 64 -24.22 -3.61 14.49
N LYS A 65 -25.18 -2.69 14.52
CA LYS A 65 -26.16 -2.55 13.44
C LYS A 65 -25.45 -2.09 12.16
N SER A 66 -24.63 -1.06 12.23
CA SER A 66 -23.83 -0.60 11.09
C SER A 66 -22.76 -1.63 10.68
N ALA A 67 -22.17 -2.36 11.63
CA ALA A 67 -21.25 -3.44 11.31
C ALA A 67 -21.92 -4.57 10.50
N LYS A 68 -23.20 -4.86 10.77
CA LYS A 68 -23.99 -5.86 10.04
C LYS A 68 -24.31 -5.46 8.57
N GLU A 69 -24.03 -4.22 8.16
CA GLU A 69 -24.11 -3.84 6.75
C GLU A 69 -23.10 -4.59 5.88
N LEU A 70 -22.08 -5.20 6.50
CA LEU A 70 -21.16 -6.10 5.80
C LEU A 70 -21.78 -7.47 5.48
N ALA A 71 -22.88 -7.85 6.15
CA ALA A 71 -23.55 -9.12 5.91
C ALA A 71 -24.09 -9.21 4.47
N HIS A 72 -23.99 -10.39 3.88
CA HIS A 72 -24.36 -10.69 2.49
C HIS A 72 -23.55 -9.92 1.43
N GLN A 73 -22.44 -9.28 1.82
CA GLN A 73 -21.53 -8.69 0.87
C GLN A 73 -20.42 -9.68 0.47
N THR A 74 -20.03 -9.58 -0.79
CA THR A 74 -18.82 -10.24 -1.29
C THR A 74 -17.62 -9.38 -0.97
N VAL A 75 -16.60 -10.00 -0.38
CA VAL A 75 -15.35 -9.34 0.00
C VAL A 75 -14.14 -10.16 -0.46
N TRP A 76 -12.98 -9.54 -0.56
CA TRP A 76 -11.72 -10.22 -0.89
C TRP A 76 -10.67 -9.90 0.15
N VAL A 77 -9.92 -10.91 0.57
CA VAL A 77 -8.86 -10.75 1.57
C VAL A 77 -7.67 -9.99 0.98
N LYS A 78 -7.27 -8.89 1.60
CA LYS A 78 -6.14 -8.07 1.11
C LYS A 78 -4.78 -8.75 1.29
N GLU A 79 -4.55 -9.31 2.48
CA GLU A 79 -3.26 -9.86 2.88
C GLU A 79 -3.44 -11.31 3.32
N GLY A 80 -3.15 -12.25 2.43
CA GLY A 80 -3.24 -13.66 2.75
C GLY A 80 -2.21 -14.12 3.80
N TYR A 81 -2.47 -15.28 4.39
CA TYR A 81 -1.64 -15.99 5.37
C TYR A 81 -1.44 -15.29 6.72
N ARG A 82 -2.11 -14.17 6.98
CA ARG A 82 -2.02 -13.42 8.24
C ARG A 82 -3.28 -13.40 9.07
N ILE A 83 -4.43 -13.59 8.43
CA ILE A 83 -5.73 -13.52 9.09
C ILE A 83 -6.19 -14.95 9.35
N TYR A 84 -6.32 -15.29 10.64
CA TYR A 84 -6.84 -16.57 11.07
C TYR A 84 -8.35 -16.57 11.02
N TYR A 85 -8.93 -17.72 10.68
CA TYR A 85 -10.35 -17.99 10.83
C TYR A 85 -10.56 -19.23 11.72
N PHE A 86 -11.68 -19.25 12.41
CA PHE A 86 -11.99 -20.21 13.46
C PHE A 86 -13.29 -20.95 13.13
N PRO A 87 -13.43 -22.25 13.49
CA PRO A 87 -14.72 -22.92 13.43
C PRO A 87 -15.76 -22.14 14.23
N TYR A 88 -16.93 -21.93 13.67
CA TYR A 88 -18.02 -21.20 14.32
C TYR A 88 -19.22 -22.12 14.49
N ASP A 89 -19.76 -22.15 15.73
CA ASP A 89 -20.97 -22.89 16.06
C ASP A 89 -22.16 -21.93 16.08
N ALA A 90 -23.07 -22.12 15.14
CA ALA A 90 -24.28 -21.31 15.03
C ALA A 90 -25.29 -21.56 16.17
N ALA A 91 -25.25 -22.73 16.83
CA ALA A 91 -26.18 -23.05 17.93
C ALA A 91 -25.77 -22.32 19.22
N THR A 92 -24.50 -22.24 19.51
CA THR A 92 -23.96 -21.57 20.68
C THR A 92 -23.59 -20.10 20.42
N HIS A 93 -23.52 -19.68 19.15
CA HIS A 93 -23.06 -18.38 18.70
C HIS A 93 -21.61 -18.05 19.11
N HIS A 94 -20.72 -19.05 19.14
CA HIS A 94 -19.33 -18.92 19.53
C HIS A 94 -18.35 -19.46 18.50
N ALA A 95 -17.23 -18.76 18.34
CA ALA A 95 -16.06 -19.22 17.57
C ALA A 95 -15.10 -20.00 18.49
N ASN A 96 -14.52 -21.08 17.96
CA ASN A 96 -13.50 -21.84 18.69
C ASN A 96 -12.12 -21.18 18.54
N PHE A 97 -11.83 -20.18 19.35
CA PHE A 97 -10.58 -19.42 19.31
C PHE A 97 -9.33 -20.22 19.67
N THR A 98 -9.47 -21.39 20.31
CA THR A 98 -8.32 -22.21 20.72
C THR A 98 -7.70 -22.98 19.55
N HIS A 99 -8.49 -23.22 18.49
CA HIS A 99 -8.07 -24.01 17.35
C HIS A 99 -8.43 -23.30 16.06
N PRO A 100 -7.53 -22.44 15.53
CA PRO A 100 -7.77 -21.83 14.21
C PRO A 100 -7.88 -22.94 13.15
N ALA A 101 -8.86 -22.81 12.28
CA ALA A 101 -9.07 -23.75 11.17
C ALA A 101 -8.07 -23.51 10.03
N GLY A 102 -7.54 -22.29 9.93
CA GLY A 102 -6.57 -21.93 8.90
C GLY A 102 -6.34 -20.43 8.82
N THR A 103 -5.67 -20.04 7.76
CA THR A 103 -5.47 -18.65 7.33
C THR A 103 -6.01 -18.49 5.91
N PHE A 104 -6.44 -17.28 5.57
CA PHE A 104 -6.92 -16.99 4.23
C PHE A 104 -5.79 -16.94 3.21
N LEU A 105 -6.10 -17.29 1.97
CA LEU A 105 -5.24 -17.03 0.82
C LEU A 105 -5.28 -15.55 0.42
N PRO A 106 -4.24 -15.02 -0.22
CA PRO A 106 -4.29 -13.69 -0.82
C PRO A 106 -5.44 -13.61 -1.83
N LEU A 107 -6.17 -12.51 -1.81
CA LEU A 107 -7.35 -12.26 -2.65
C LEU A 107 -8.45 -13.32 -2.59
N GLN A 108 -8.46 -14.16 -1.54
CA GLN A 108 -9.54 -15.13 -1.34
C GLN A 108 -10.89 -14.40 -1.29
N LYS A 109 -11.79 -14.80 -2.18
CA LYS A 109 -13.15 -14.27 -2.24
C LYS A 109 -14.01 -14.94 -1.17
N LEU A 110 -14.76 -14.14 -0.41
CA LEU A 110 -15.64 -14.59 0.66
C LEU A 110 -17.01 -13.95 0.50
N GLU A 111 -18.05 -14.66 0.91
CA GLU A 111 -19.39 -14.11 1.14
C GLU A 111 -19.62 -14.04 2.66
N VAL A 112 -19.71 -12.82 3.19
CA VAL A 112 -20.00 -12.61 4.61
C VAL A 112 -21.45 -13.00 4.88
N LYS A 113 -21.70 -13.91 5.83
CA LYS A 113 -23.06 -14.36 6.19
C LYS A 113 -23.69 -13.49 7.25
N ASP A 114 -22.96 -13.20 8.30
CA ASP A 114 -23.40 -12.31 9.40
C ASP A 114 -22.20 -11.66 10.06
N VAL A 115 -22.45 -10.63 10.84
CA VAL A 115 -21.48 -10.00 11.74
C VAL A 115 -21.98 -10.10 13.17
N ILE A 116 -21.14 -10.64 14.05
CA ILE A 116 -21.49 -10.97 15.43
C ILE A 116 -20.47 -10.38 16.40
N LEU A 117 -20.88 -10.30 17.66
CA LEU A 117 -19.97 -10.06 18.79
C LEU A 117 -19.70 -11.38 19.49
N ASP A 118 -18.42 -11.70 19.66
CA ASP A 118 -18.00 -12.88 20.42
C ASP A 118 -16.93 -12.48 21.44
N LYS A 119 -16.66 -13.35 22.39
CA LYS A 119 -15.68 -13.12 23.45
C LYS A 119 -14.58 -14.18 23.35
N ALA A 120 -13.40 -13.76 22.94
CA ALA A 120 -12.24 -14.64 22.97
C ALA A 120 -11.78 -14.90 24.42
N PRO A 121 -11.17 -16.06 24.71
CA PRO A 121 -10.52 -16.31 26.00
C PRO A 121 -9.49 -15.22 26.31
N ASP A 122 -9.34 -14.90 27.60
CA ASP A 122 -8.30 -13.99 28.12
C ASP A 122 -8.34 -12.53 27.62
N THR A 123 -9.44 -12.11 26.97
CA THR A 123 -9.59 -10.72 26.48
C THR A 123 -10.25 -9.77 27.50
N GLY A 124 -10.47 -10.21 28.73
CA GLY A 124 -11.10 -9.39 29.78
C GLY A 124 -12.51 -8.94 29.39
N SER A 125 -12.76 -7.64 29.37
CA SER A 125 -14.04 -7.04 28.94
C SER A 125 -14.17 -6.82 27.43
N GLN A 126 -13.07 -6.95 26.67
CA GLN A 126 -13.06 -6.72 25.24
C GLN A 126 -13.76 -7.86 24.49
N LYS A 127 -14.70 -7.50 23.61
CA LYS A 127 -15.34 -8.41 22.67
C LYS A 127 -14.68 -8.32 21.30
N GLN A 128 -14.71 -9.41 20.56
CA GLN A 128 -14.29 -9.47 19.17
C GLN A 128 -15.50 -9.23 18.26
N LEU A 129 -15.34 -8.34 17.29
CA LEU A 129 -16.29 -8.20 16.19
C LEU A 129 -15.87 -9.18 15.10
N MET A 130 -16.71 -10.17 14.83
CA MET A 130 -16.41 -11.29 13.93
C MET A 130 -17.34 -11.27 12.73
N ALA A 131 -16.78 -11.51 11.54
CA ALA A 131 -17.56 -11.80 10.34
C ALA A 131 -17.61 -13.33 10.15
N THR A 132 -18.79 -13.87 9.85
CA THR A 132 -18.99 -15.30 9.57
C THR A 132 -19.06 -15.55 8.05
N PHE A 133 -18.61 -16.73 7.62
CA PHE A 133 -18.63 -17.16 6.22
C PHE A 133 -18.68 -18.68 6.14
N ASP A 134 -19.17 -19.18 5.00
CA ASP A 134 -19.18 -20.61 4.70
C ASP A 134 -17.98 -21.02 3.86
N GLN A 135 -17.40 -22.16 4.21
CA GLN A 135 -16.42 -22.85 3.37
C GLN A 135 -16.62 -24.37 3.53
N ASP A 136 -16.73 -25.09 2.42
CA ASP A 136 -16.94 -26.55 2.39
C ASP A 136 -18.11 -27.01 3.27
N ALA A 137 -19.23 -26.30 3.20
CA ALA A 137 -20.44 -26.52 4.01
C ALA A 137 -20.22 -26.43 5.54
N LYS A 138 -19.14 -25.78 5.97
CA LYS A 138 -18.86 -25.47 7.38
C LYS A 138 -18.85 -23.98 7.58
N LEU A 139 -19.32 -23.56 8.75
CA LEU A 139 -19.36 -22.16 9.13
C LEU A 139 -18.09 -21.79 9.91
N PHE A 140 -17.49 -20.69 9.54
CA PHE A 140 -16.30 -20.14 10.18
C PHE A 140 -16.52 -18.66 10.53
N ALA A 141 -15.67 -18.14 11.41
CA ALA A 141 -15.64 -16.73 11.76
C ALA A 141 -14.22 -16.20 11.78
N PHE A 142 -14.06 -14.94 11.40
CA PHE A 142 -12.78 -14.24 11.48
C PHE A 142 -12.99 -12.82 12.02
N GLN A 143 -11.96 -12.28 12.65
CA GLN A 143 -12.02 -11.00 13.32
C GLN A 143 -11.92 -9.85 12.33
N ILE A 144 -12.85 -8.88 12.45
CA ILE A 144 -12.90 -7.65 11.66
C ILE A 144 -12.84 -6.39 12.53
N GLY A 145 -12.82 -6.55 13.85
CA GLY A 145 -12.77 -5.44 14.79
C GLY A 145 -12.77 -5.91 16.23
N THR A 146 -12.73 -4.95 17.14
CA THR A 146 -12.88 -5.15 18.59
C THR A 146 -13.87 -4.17 19.16
N VAL A 147 -14.49 -4.53 20.28
CA VAL A 147 -15.43 -3.67 21.00
C VAL A 147 -15.09 -3.68 22.48
N GLU A 148 -14.83 -2.51 23.03
CA GLU A 148 -14.59 -2.32 24.46
C GLU A 148 -15.59 -1.30 25.00
N ALA A 149 -16.37 -1.69 26.00
CA ALA A 149 -17.54 -0.95 26.45
C ALA A 149 -18.52 -0.66 25.29
N SER A 150 -18.52 0.54 24.74
CA SER A 150 -19.32 0.94 23.58
C SER A 150 -18.46 1.46 22.41
N ASP A 151 -17.12 1.33 22.51
CA ASP A 151 -16.18 1.79 21.50
C ASP A 151 -15.92 0.66 20.50
N TYR A 152 -16.34 0.88 19.24
CA TYR A 152 -16.16 -0.04 18.12
C TYR A 152 -14.91 0.35 17.33
N LYS A 153 -13.89 -0.50 17.35
CA LYS A 153 -12.66 -0.36 16.53
C LYS A 153 -12.74 -1.35 15.36
N VAL A 154 -13.35 -0.91 14.28
CA VAL A 154 -13.53 -1.73 13.07
C VAL A 154 -12.39 -1.47 12.10
N TYR A 155 -11.77 -2.54 11.61
CA TYR A 155 -10.67 -2.49 10.65
C TYR A 155 -10.92 -3.40 9.43
N ALA A 156 -12.19 -3.71 9.17
CA ALA A 156 -12.58 -4.55 8.04
C ALA A 156 -12.00 -4.07 6.70
N ASP A 157 -12.06 -2.77 6.43
CA ASP A 157 -11.49 -2.16 5.22
C ASP A 157 -9.95 -2.16 5.18
N GLY A 158 -9.29 -2.37 6.32
CA GLY A 158 -7.85 -2.59 6.39
C GLY A 158 -7.43 -3.97 5.90
N ILE A 159 -8.28 -4.99 6.10
CA ILE A 159 -7.98 -6.40 5.81
C ILE A 159 -8.76 -6.98 4.63
N LEU A 160 -9.80 -6.29 4.18
CA LEU A 160 -10.68 -6.72 3.08
C LEU A 160 -10.79 -5.63 2.00
N PHE A 161 -10.91 -6.06 0.75
CA PHE A 161 -11.51 -5.27 -0.31
C PHE A 161 -13.02 -5.49 -0.31
N LEU A 162 -13.77 -4.39 -0.39
CA LEU A 162 -15.24 -4.39 -0.50
C LEU A 162 -15.71 -4.23 -1.95
N GLU A 163 -14.78 -4.26 -2.87
CA GLU A 163 -14.95 -4.17 -4.32
C GLU A 163 -14.01 -5.16 -4.98
N ASP A 164 -14.36 -5.62 -6.18
CA ASP A 164 -13.50 -6.57 -6.88
C ASP A 164 -12.11 -5.96 -7.15
N PRO A 165 -11.03 -6.59 -6.68
CA PRO A 165 -9.67 -6.13 -6.95
C PRO A 165 -9.33 -6.03 -8.45
N HIS A 166 -9.96 -6.85 -9.31
CA HIS A 166 -9.78 -6.75 -10.76
C HIS A 166 -10.33 -5.43 -11.31
N ASP A 167 -11.43 -4.92 -10.76
CA ASP A 167 -11.99 -3.63 -11.16
C ASP A 167 -11.15 -2.46 -10.62
N LEU A 168 -10.64 -2.59 -9.40
CA LEU A 168 -9.79 -1.59 -8.76
C LEU A 168 -8.44 -1.42 -9.50
N TYR A 169 -7.82 -2.55 -9.88
CA TYR A 169 -6.50 -2.59 -10.54
C TYR A 169 -6.61 -3.02 -12.01
N LYS A 170 -7.67 -2.61 -12.70
CA LYS A 170 -7.94 -2.92 -14.12
C LYS A 170 -6.82 -2.49 -15.09
N HIS A 171 -5.92 -1.61 -14.64
CA HIS A 171 -4.75 -1.20 -15.42
C HIS A 171 -3.62 -2.24 -15.40
N TRP A 172 -3.71 -3.27 -14.54
CA TRP A 172 -2.75 -4.37 -14.57
C TRP A 172 -3.07 -5.32 -15.74
N PRO A 173 -2.03 -5.75 -16.48
CA PRO A 173 -2.22 -6.65 -17.60
C PRO A 173 -2.67 -8.05 -17.15
N PRO A 174 -3.34 -8.81 -18.03
CA PRO A 174 -3.88 -10.15 -17.71
C PRO A 174 -2.84 -11.12 -17.17
N GLU A 175 -1.58 -11.04 -17.62
CA GLU A 175 -0.48 -11.92 -17.20
C GLU A 175 -0.12 -11.75 -15.71
N ILE A 176 -0.39 -10.56 -15.16
CA ILE A 176 -0.22 -10.30 -13.71
C ILE A 176 -1.32 -10.99 -12.93
N TRP A 177 -2.57 -10.89 -13.38
CA TRP A 177 -3.70 -11.55 -12.75
C TRP A 177 -3.60 -13.06 -12.82
N ASP A 178 -3.10 -13.59 -13.94
CA ASP A 178 -2.80 -15.00 -14.09
C ASP A 178 -1.76 -15.47 -13.08
N ALA A 179 -0.64 -14.74 -12.93
CA ALA A 179 0.38 -15.06 -11.94
C ALA A 179 -0.18 -14.98 -10.49
N ILE A 180 -1.01 -13.99 -10.19
CA ILE A 180 -1.67 -13.85 -8.88
C ILE A 180 -2.56 -15.07 -8.60
N SER A 181 -3.37 -15.48 -9.56
CA SER A 181 -4.29 -16.62 -9.39
C SER A 181 -3.56 -17.95 -9.16
N HIS A 182 -2.34 -18.10 -9.68
CA HIS A 182 -1.48 -19.26 -9.46
C HIS A 182 -0.52 -19.12 -8.29
N HIS A 183 -0.61 -18.03 -7.51
CA HIS A 183 0.31 -17.72 -6.41
C HIS A 183 1.80 -17.70 -6.84
N GLU A 184 2.05 -17.22 -8.07
CA GLU A 184 3.38 -17.10 -8.65
C GLU A 184 3.93 -15.68 -8.53
N VAL A 185 5.24 -15.57 -8.32
CA VAL A 185 5.97 -14.31 -8.36
C VAL A 185 6.88 -14.30 -9.59
N LYS A 186 6.72 -13.30 -10.45
CA LYS A 186 7.51 -13.15 -11.70
C LYS A 186 8.45 -11.93 -11.62
N PRO A 187 9.63 -11.99 -12.23
CA PRO A 187 10.49 -10.80 -12.39
C PRO A 187 9.73 -9.65 -13.05
N GLY A 188 10.01 -8.41 -12.63
CA GLY A 188 9.35 -7.20 -13.10
C GLY A 188 8.04 -6.87 -12.39
N THR A 189 7.45 -7.76 -11.58
CA THR A 189 6.26 -7.47 -10.78
C THR A 189 6.56 -6.46 -9.67
N SER A 190 5.56 -5.66 -9.29
CA SER A 190 5.66 -4.73 -8.17
C SER A 190 5.45 -5.44 -6.84
N ARG A 191 5.90 -4.81 -5.75
CA ARG A 191 5.69 -5.36 -4.40
C ARG A 191 4.21 -5.59 -4.07
N MET A 192 3.31 -4.73 -4.54
CA MET A 192 1.87 -4.89 -4.34
C MET A 192 1.33 -6.12 -5.08
N GLN A 193 1.76 -6.35 -6.32
CA GLN A 193 1.41 -7.53 -7.10
C GLN A 193 1.91 -8.83 -6.43
N VAL A 194 3.11 -8.78 -5.83
CA VAL A 194 3.63 -9.91 -5.05
C VAL A 194 2.80 -10.16 -3.78
N ILE A 195 2.36 -9.11 -3.07
CA ILE A 195 1.49 -9.26 -1.91
C ILE A 195 0.15 -9.91 -2.29
N PHE A 196 -0.40 -9.56 -3.43
CA PHE A 196 -1.64 -10.15 -3.93
C PHE A 196 -1.45 -11.61 -4.38
N SER A 197 -0.25 -12.01 -4.73
CA SER A 197 0.06 -13.38 -5.13
C SER A 197 0.38 -14.29 -3.94
N VAL A 198 1.33 -13.87 -3.07
CA VAL A 198 1.92 -14.74 -2.04
C VAL A 198 1.86 -14.18 -0.61
N GLY A 199 1.07 -13.13 -0.41
CA GLY A 199 0.88 -12.50 0.90
C GLY A 199 1.98 -11.49 1.23
N VAL A 200 2.10 -11.12 2.51
CA VAL A 200 3.00 -10.07 2.97
C VAL A 200 4.38 -10.63 3.27
N GLY A 201 5.40 -10.02 2.68
CA GLY A 201 6.80 -10.34 2.94
C GLY A 201 7.35 -9.61 4.17
N LEU A 202 8.26 -10.28 4.85
CA LEU A 202 9.01 -9.76 5.99
C LEU A 202 10.44 -9.45 5.59
N ALA A 203 10.93 -8.27 5.99
CA ALA A 203 12.32 -7.90 5.77
C ALA A 203 13.26 -8.82 6.59
N GLN A 204 14.33 -9.25 5.99
CA GLN A 204 15.34 -10.10 6.65
C GLN A 204 16.11 -9.33 7.74
N SER A 205 16.26 -8.01 7.55
CA SER A 205 16.84 -7.12 8.54
C SER A 205 16.24 -5.71 8.40
N ALA A 206 16.38 -4.88 9.43
CA ALA A 206 15.93 -3.48 9.41
C ALA A 206 16.62 -2.64 8.32
N TYR A 207 17.81 -3.04 7.87
CA TYR A 207 18.64 -2.33 6.90
C TYR A 207 18.47 -2.86 5.46
N ASP A 208 17.89 -4.03 5.27
CA ASP A 208 17.69 -4.65 3.96
C ASP A 208 16.21 -4.78 3.64
N GLN A 209 15.68 -3.73 3.02
CA GLN A 209 14.27 -3.68 2.60
C GLN A 209 14.06 -4.18 1.17
N ASN A 210 15.13 -4.53 0.47
CA ASN A 210 15.07 -5.03 -0.89
C ASN A 210 14.99 -6.57 -0.96
N ASN A 211 15.35 -7.26 0.14
CA ASN A 211 15.23 -8.70 0.25
C ASN A 211 14.13 -9.07 1.24
N LEU A 212 13.02 -9.57 0.73
CA LEU A 212 11.87 -9.92 1.54
C LEU A 212 11.61 -11.42 1.50
N ARG A 213 11.35 -11.97 2.68
CA ARG A 213 10.92 -13.36 2.86
C ARG A 213 9.38 -13.41 2.91
N TYR A 214 8.79 -14.21 2.07
CA TYR A 214 7.36 -14.46 1.98
C TYR A 214 7.04 -15.86 2.51
N PRO A 215 6.14 -16.01 3.49
CA PRO A 215 5.76 -17.32 4.03
C PRO A 215 5.07 -18.23 3.00
N ASN A 216 4.30 -17.67 2.09
CA ASN A 216 3.66 -18.33 0.95
C ASN A 216 3.03 -19.69 1.31
N GLY A 217 2.18 -19.71 2.35
CA GLY A 217 1.45 -20.92 2.74
C GLY A 217 2.31 -22.11 3.11
N GLY A 218 3.53 -21.90 3.63
CA GLY A 218 4.47 -22.96 4.00
C GLY A 218 5.53 -23.29 2.95
N ASN A 219 5.46 -22.66 1.78
CA ASN A 219 6.49 -22.75 0.72
C ASN A 219 7.24 -21.41 0.62
N PRO A 220 8.10 -21.08 1.58
CA PRO A 220 8.65 -19.75 1.71
C PRO A 220 9.51 -19.34 0.52
N LEU A 221 9.38 -18.07 0.12
CA LEU A 221 10.13 -17.46 -0.97
C LEU A 221 11.00 -16.33 -0.45
N LEU A 222 12.19 -16.19 -1.01
CA LEU A 222 13.03 -15.01 -0.89
C LEU A 222 12.94 -14.22 -2.21
N VAL A 223 12.43 -13.00 -2.12
CA VAL A 223 12.22 -12.11 -3.28
C VAL A 223 13.12 -10.90 -3.13
N THR A 224 13.91 -10.64 -4.16
CA THR A 224 14.79 -9.47 -4.25
C THR A 224 14.17 -8.42 -5.16
N TYR A 225 14.21 -7.17 -4.73
CA TYR A 225 13.68 -6.01 -5.45
C TYR A 225 14.81 -5.05 -5.85
N ASP A 226 14.60 -4.33 -6.96
CA ASP A 226 15.41 -3.19 -7.35
C ASP A 226 15.00 -1.90 -6.61
N ASP A 227 15.69 -0.80 -6.93
CA ASP A 227 15.40 0.53 -6.37
C ASP A 227 14.02 1.07 -6.78
N ASN A 228 13.43 0.55 -7.84
CA ASN A 228 12.07 0.85 -8.30
C ASN A 228 11.01 -0.06 -7.68
N ARG A 229 11.41 -0.90 -6.70
CA ARG A 229 10.56 -1.90 -6.03
C ARG A 229 9.94 -2.92 -6.99
N LYS A 230 10.69 -3.28 -8.05
CA LYS A 230 10.35 -4.34 -8.98
C LYS A 230 11.16 -5.59 -8.66
N VAL A 231 10.52 -6.74 -8.78
CA VAL A 231 11.16 -8.05 -8.54
C VAL A 231 12.28 -8.27 -9.54
N THR A 232 13.47 -8.56 -9.07
CA THR A 232 14.63 -8.94 -9.87
C THR A 232 14.96 -10.43 -9.75
N SER A 233 14.68 -11.04 -8.60
CA SER A 233 14.98 -12.45 -8.34
C SER A 233 13.97 -13.06 -7.37
N VAL A 234 13.64 -14.32 -7.62
CA VAL A 234 12.80 -15.15 -6.74
C VAL A 234 13.53 -16.47 -6.49
N LYS A 235 13.66 -16.84 -5.25
CA LYS A 235 14.31 -18.10 -4.83
C LYS A 235 13.50 -18.77 -3.74
N PRO A 236 13.45 -20.11 -3.67
CA PRO A 236 12.97 -20.79 -2.48
C PRO A 236 13.78 -20.34 -1.26
N ALA A 237 13.11 -20.06 -0.15
CA ALA A 237 13.78 -19.77 1.11
C ALA A 237 13.79 -21.03 1.97
N PRO A 238 14.85 -21.25 2.79
CA PRO A 238 14.84 -22.35 3.74
C PRO A 238 13.67 -22.18 4.72
N PRO A 239 13.11 -23.26 5.28
CA PRO A 239 12.15 -23.17 6.37
C PRO A 239 12.73 -22.31 7.51
N GLU A 240 11.86 -21.61 8.26
CA GLU A 240 12.32 -20.96 9.48
C GLU A 240 12.77 -22.05 10.45
N GLU A 241 14.05 -22.00 10.88
CA GLU A 241 14.45 -22.74 12.06
C GLU A 241 13.60 -22.20 13.22
N GLN A 242 12.67 -23.03 13.68
CA GLN A 242 11.93 -22.73 14.91
C GLN A 242 12.99 -22.60 16.00
N SER A 243 13.36 -21.35 16.36
CA SER A 243 14.17 -21.09 17.52
C SER A 243 13.36 -21.56 18.73
N SER A 244 13.60 -22.80 19.12
CA SER A 244 13.15 -23.35 20.40
C SER A 244 13.69 -22.45 21.50
N LYS A 245 12.81 -21.65 22.08
CA LYS A 245 12.98 -21.04 23.40
C LYS A 245 11.88 -21.54 24.31
#